data_02e5f3efaf5c900a2b516362d0083f0a
#
_entry.id   02e5f3efaf5c900a2b516362d0083f0a
#
_cell.length_a   1.000
_cell.length_b   1.000
_cell.length_c   1.000
_cell.angle_alpha   90.00
_cell.angle_beta   90.00
_cell.angle_gamma   90.00
#
_symmetry.space_group_name_H-M   'P 1'
#
loop_
_entity.id
_entity.type
_entity.pdbx_description
1 polymer ?
#
loop_
_entity_poly.entity_id
_entity_poly.type
_entity_poly.pdbx_seq_one_letter_code
_entity_poly.pdbx_strand_id
1 'polypeptide(L)'
;QLLQQVAKLLAQNTNYTSMVTKPKYQHKRIKFIQLNQMSERQLLVIVVLDNNHVSNKFINLMTDADENVIAQMNFLMNTALTGLDFTEINMAIMQQIKEKAGEYGELASSILDCISEVMTEEDDSEIYTSGATNILKYPELSDKEKMTGLLSTFEEKQMLSAWANDEPPEDDKEHGIQVYIGEESPVESMKDCSVVTATYRIKEGVYGKIGIVLSLIHISEPTRLALIS
;
A
#
# COMPACT_ATOMS: atom_id res chain seq x y z
N GLN A 1 -3.43 -18.73 1.52
CA GLN A 1 -4.52 -19.73 1.33
C GLN A 1 -5.88 -19.20 1.85
N LEU A 2 -5.98 -18.67 3.09
CA LEU A 2 -7.28 -18.21 3.64
C LEU A 2 -7.90 -17.07 2.80
N LEU A 3 -7.15 -16.01 2.48
CA LEU A 3 -7.65 -14.87 1.72
C LEU A 3 -8.09 -15.23 0.30
N GLN A 4 -7.39 -16.18 -0.33
CA GLN A 4 -7.81 -16.74 -1.61
C GLN A 4 -9.17 -17.48 -1.51
N GLN A 5 -9.39 -18.19 -0.40
CA GLN A 5 -10.67 -18.84 -0.14
C GLN A 5 -11.78 -17.82 0.11
N VAL A 6 -11.50 -16.74 0.84
CA VAL A 6 -12.46 -15.64 1.06
C VAL A 6 -12.86 -15.01 -0.28
N ALA A 7 -11.89 -14.67 -1.14
CA ALA A 7 -12.18 -14.16 -2.47
C ALA A 7 -13.07 -15.13 -3.27
N LYS A 8 -12.75 -16.42 -3.25
CA LYS A 8 -13.54 -17.45 -3.94
C LYS A 8 -14.97 -17.55 -3.42
N LEU A 9 -15.16 -17.57 -2.11
CA LEU A 9 -16.48 -17.64 -1.48
C LEU A 9 -17.31 -16.39 -1.82
N LEU A 10 -16.73 -15.20 -1.79
CA LEU A 10 -17.39 -13.97 -2.19
C LEU A 10 -17.84 -14.03 -3.64
N ALA A 11 -16.96 -14.40 -4.57
CA ALA A 11 -17.29 -14.50 -5.97
C ALA A 11 -18.41 -15.53 -6.25
N GLN A 12 -18.42 -16.65 -5.53
CA GLN A 12 -19.43 -17.68 -5.66
C GLN A 12 -20.80 -17.25 -5.12
N ASN A 13 -20.83 -16.57 -3.97
CA ASN A 13 -22.08 -16.14 -3.34
C ASN A 13 -22.70 -14.91 -4.03
N THR A 14 -21.88 -14.01 -4.53
CA THR A 14 -22.36 -12.77 -5.17
C THR A 14 -22.54 -12.91 -6.67
N ASN A 15 -21.91 -13.90 -7.32
CA ASN A 15 -21.75 -14.01 -8.76
C ASN A 15 -20.99 -12.84 -9.41
N TYR A 16 -20.27 -12.03 -8.63
CA TYR A 16 -19.43 -10.92 -9.09
C TYR A 16 -17.96 -11.30 -9.04
N THR A 17 -17.12 -10.48 -9.66
CA THR A 17 -15.67 -10.58 -9.44
C THR A 17 -15.34 -10.03 -8.06
N SER A 18 -14.53 -10.72 -7.32
CA SER A 18 -14.13 -10.32 -5.97
C SER A 18 -12.61 -10.10 -5.88
N MET A 19 -12.24 -9.18 -5.02
CA MET A 19 -10.87 -8.81 -4.72
C MET A 19 -10.69 -8.76 -3.21
N VAL A 20 -9.57 -9.26 -2.71
CA VAL A 20 -9.21 -9.23 -1.28
C VAL A 20 -7.74 -8.90 -1.17
N THR A 21 -7.38 -7.86 -0.43
CA THR A 21 -5.98 -7.54 -0.16
C THR A 21 -5.47 -8.31 1.04
N LYS A 22 -4.17 -8.58 1.08
CA LYS A 22 -3.49 -8.93 2.33
C LYS A 22 -3.61 -7.76 3.31
N PRO A 23 -3.84 -8.02 4.62
CA PRO A 23 -3.86 -6.93 5.59
C PRO A 23 -2.48 -6.28 5.71
N LYS A 24 -2.46 -4.95 5.74
CA LYS A 24 -1.27 -4.13 5.90
C LYS A 24 -1.35 -3.28 7.16
N TYR A 25 -0.22 -2.83 7.66
CA TYR A 25 -0.16 -1.87 8.75
C TYR A 25 -0.45 -0.47 8.20
N GLN A 26 -1.32 0.27 8.86
CA GLN A 26 -1.65 1.65 8.49
C GLN A 26 -0.48 2.60 8.76
N HIS A 27 0.20 2.41 9.88
CA HIS A 27 1.36 3.17 10.26
C HIS A 27 2.55 2.24 10.42
N LYS A 28 3.65 2.59 9.82
CA LYS A 28 4.93 1.89 9.91
C LYS A 28 5.88 2.77 10.72
N ARG A 29 5.95 2.57 12.04
CA ARG A 29 6.85 3.33 12.89
C ARG A 29 8.22 2.69 12.94
N ILE A 30 9.26 3.51 12.89
CA ILE A 30 10.64 3.04 13.05
C ILE A 30 10.84 2.56 14.48
N LYS A 31 11.17 1.28 14.64
CA LYS A 31 11.51 0.69 15.94
C LYS A 31 12.97 0.91 16.27
N PHE A 32 13.86 0.67 15.32
CA PHE A 32 15.26 1.04 15.37
C PHE A 32 15.93 0.97 13.99
N ILE A 33 17.06 1.63 13.88
CA ILE A 33 17.91 1.67 12.69
C ILE A 33 19.27 1.10 13.08
N GLN A 34 19.85 0.28 12.21
CA GLN A 34 21.19 -0.27 12.37
C GLN A 34 22.01 0.03 11.12
N LEU A 35 23.14 0.66 11.32
CA LEU A 35 24.12 0.96 10.29
C LEU A 35 25.32 0.04 10.46
N ASN A 36 25.69 -0.69 9.40
CA ASN A 36 26.84 -1.58 9.40
C ASN A 36 27.74 -1.28 8.21
N GLN A 37 29.00 -1.01 8.47
CA GLN A 37 29.98 -0.85 7.41
C GLN A 37 30.34 -2.22 6.82
N MET A 38 30.15 -2.38 5.53
CA MET A 38 30.47 -3.61 4.81
C MET A 38 31.83 -3.55 4.11
N SER A 39 32.22 -2.35 3.69
CA SER A 39 33.54 -2.04 3.12
C SER A 39 33.83 -0.55 3.31
N GLU A 40 35.01 -0.09 2.88
CA GLU A 40 35.41 1.33 2.98
C GLU A 40 34.39 2.29 2.36
N ARG A 41 33.64 1.83 1.34
CA ARG A 41 32.70 2.66 0.58
C ARG A 41 31.27 2.10 0.53
N GLN A 42 30.93 1.14 1.36
CA GLN A 42 29.61 0.54 1.35
C GLN A 42 29.07 0.38 2.77
N LEU A 43 27.90 0.96 2.99
CA LEU A 43 27.16 0.90 4.23
C LEU A 43 25.86 0.12 4.02
N LEU A 44 25.59 -0.83 4.91
CA LEU A 44 24.32 -1.51 5.01
C LEU A 44 23.43 -0.76 6.01
N VAL A 45 22.31 -0.25 5.54
CA VAL A 45 21.26 0.37 6.35
C VAL A 45 20.19 -0.67 6.59
N ILE A 46 19.92 -0.98 7.85
CA ILE A 46 18.84 -1.87 8.27
C ILE A 46 17.82 -1.03 9.03
N VAL A 47 16.57 -1.07 8.60
CA VAL A 47 15.45 -0.40 9.26
C VAL A 47 14.50 -1.47 9.79
N VAL A 48 14.24 -1.45 11.07
CA VAL A 48 13.26 -2.33 11.73
C VAL A 48 12.05 -1.51 12.12
N LEU A 49 10.89 -1.94 11.65
CA LEU A 49 9.61 -1.30 11.94
C LEU A 49 8.91 -2.00 13.11
N ASP A 50 7.93 -1.34 13.71
CA ASP A 50 7.16 -1.84 14.86
C ASP A 50 6.33 -3.10 14.54
N ASN A 51 5.99 -3.30 13.27
CA ASN A 51 5.34 -4.50 12.77
C ASN A 51 6.29 -5.72 12.63
N ASN A 52 7.52 -5.60 13.11
CA ASN A 52 8.64 -6.54 12.93
C ASN A 52 9.05 -6.73 11.45
N HIS A 53 8.66 -5.84 10.55
CA HIS A 53 9.20 -5.79 9.20
C HIS A 53 10.64 -5.28 9.27
N VAL A 54 11.54 -5.98 8.58
CA VAL A 54 12.95 -5.63 8.49
C VAL A 54 13.28 -5.39 7.03
N SER A 55 13.62 -4.17 6.71
CA SER A 55 14.15 -3.79 5.39
C SER A 55 15.63 -3.50 5.50
N ASN A 56 16.37 -3.82 4.46
CA ASN A 56 17.78 -3.49 4.37
C ASN A 56 18.14 -2.98 2.98
N LYS A 57 19.08 -2.04 2.95
CA LYS A 57 19.54 -1.44 1.70
C LYS A 57 21.00 -1.09 1.79
N PHE A 58 21.71 -1.24 0.67
CA PHE A 58 23.11 -0.82 0.58
C PHE A 58 23.18 0.59 0.01
N ILE A 59 23.96 1.45 0.65
CA ILE A 59 24.32 2.76 0.11
C ILE A 59 25.82 2.84 -0.13
N ASN A 60 26.22 3.53 -1.19
CA ASN A 60 27.60 3.79 -1.49
C ASN A 60 28.02 5.10 -0.84
N LEU A 61 29.12 5.06 -0.10
CA LEU A 61 29.69 6.23 0.55
C LEU A 61 30.53 7.05 -0.45
N MET A 62 30.29 8.35 -0.49
CA MET A 62 31.12 9.28 -1.28
C MET A 62 32.47 9.57 -0.62
N THR A 63 32.51 9.52 0.71
CA THR A 63 33.70 9.74 1.55
C THR A 63 33.91 8.54 2.46
N ASP A 64 35.16 8.27 2.79
CA ASP A 64 35.49 7.23 3.76
C ASP A 64 34.94 7.66 5.14
N ALA A 65 34.19 6.75 5.77
CA ALA A 65 33.69 6.93 7.12
C ALA A 65 34.31 5.84 8.02
N ASP A 66 34.87 6.25 9.13
CA ASP A 66 35.42 5.31 10.11
C ASP A 66 34.27 4.76 11.02
N GLU A 67 34.60 3.73 11.80
CA GLU A 67 33.63 3.09 12.70
C GLU A 67 33.01 4.08 13.70
N ASN A 68 33.76 5.13 14.14
CA ASN A 68 33.25 6.10 15.09
C ASN A 68 32.20 7.00 14.44
N VAL A 69 32.44 7.40 13.18
CA VAL A 69 31.47 8.17 12.40
C VAL A 69 30.18 7.37 12.19
N ILE A 70 30.32 6.09 11.82
CA ILE A 70 29.14 5.22 11.66
C ILE A 70 28.38 5.04 12.98
N ALA A 71 29.10 4.87 14.10
CA ALA A 71 28.45 4.78 15.42
C ALA A 71 27.74 6.07 15.81
N GLN A 72 28.30 7.25 15.52
CA GLN A 72 27.66 8.54 15.75
C GLN A 72 26.42 8.70 14.87
N MET A 73 26.49 8.35 13.59
CA MET A 73 25.34 8.38 12.69
C MET A 73 24.24 7.43 13.16
N ASN A 74 24.59 6.23 13.58
CA ASN A 74 23.65 5.26 14.10
C ASN A 74 22.90 5.79 15.34
N PHE A 75 23.65 6.41 16.27
CA PHE A 75 23.07 7.05 17.45
C PHE A 75 22.16 8.23 17.07
N LEU A 76 22.62 9.09 16.15
CA LEU A 76 21.88 10.27 15.70
C LEU A 76 20.56 9.88 15.04
N MET A 77 20.59 8.91 14.11
CA MET A 77 19.39 8.42 13.41
C MET A 77 18.38 7.80 14.38
N ASN A 78 18.84 6.94 15.29
CA ASN A 78 17.96 6.33 16.29
C ASN A 78 17.36 7.36 17.24
N THR A 79 18.14 8.33 17.71
CA THR A 79 17.64 9.38 18.61
C THR A 79 16.59 10.27 17.94
N ALA A 80 16.73 10.54 16.64
CA ALA A 80 15.85 11.44 15.93
C ALA A 80 14.61 10.76 15.32
N LEU A 81 14.71 9.49 14.92
CA LEU A 81 13.69 8.86 14.07
C LEU A 81 12.94 7.71 14.75
N THR A 82 13.45 7.13 15.84
CA THR A 82 12.75 6.03 16.53
C THR A 82 11.39 6.49 17.03
N GLY A 83 10.37 5.71 16.74
CA GLY A 83 8.97 5.98 17.11
C GLY A 83 8.20 6.82 16.10
N LEU A 84 8.87 7.42 15.11
CA LEU A 84 8.23 8.20 14.06
C LEU A 84 7.75 7.30 12.92
N ASP A 85 6.63 7.70 12.31
CA ASP A 85 6.20 7.18 11.02
C ASP A 85 6.66 8.09 9.86
N PHE A 86 6.40 7.67 8.63
CA PHE A 86 6.83 8.42 7.44
C PHE A 86 6.23 9.83 7.39
N THR A 87 4.99 10.02 7.82
CA THR A 87 4.31 11.33 7.77
C THR A 87 4.85 12.31 8.81
N GLU A 88 5.42 11.79 9.90
CA GLU A 88 6.03 12.57 10.97
C GLU A 88 7.46 13.02 10.61
N ILE A 89 8.15 12.32 9.67
CA ILE A 89 9.50 12.67 9.21
C ILE A 89 9.40 13.82 8.20
N ASN A 90 9.47 15.04 8.71
CA ASN A 90 9.34 16.27 7.92
C ASN A 90 10.69 16.95 7.66
N MET A 91 10.67 17.99 6.80
CA MET A 91 11.86 18.76 6.44
C MET A 91 12.61 19.34 7.65
N ALA A 92 11.90 19.72 8.72
CA ALA A 92 12.54 20.28 9.90
C ALA A 92 13.39 19.24 10.64
N ILE A 93 12.88 18.01 10.78
CA ILE A 93 13.61 16.88 11.38
C ILE A 93 14.83 16.54 10.51
N MET A 94 14.66 16.46 9.20
CA MET A 94 15.76 16.19 8.27
C MET A 94 16.86 17.25 8.36
N GLN A 95 16.47 18.52 8.40
CA GLN A 95 17.40 19.63 8.55
C GLN A 95 18.16 19.57 9.89
N GLN A 96 17.46 19.30 10.98
CA GLN A 96 18.05 19.16 12.31
C GLN A 96 19.06 18.01 12.37
N ILE A 97 18.79 16.89 11.71
CA ILE A 97 19.73 15.77 11.61
C ILE A 97 20.98 16.17 10.87
N LYS A 98 20.83 16.86 9.71
CA LYS A 98 21.96 17.36 8.91
C LYS A 98 22.85 18.34 9.70
N GLU A 99 22.23 19.25 10.42
CA GLU A 99 22.97 20.23 11.26
C GLU A 99 23.74 19.53 12.38
N LYS A 100 23.15 18.52 13.04
CA LYS A 100 23.81 17.74 14.08
C LYS A 100 24.92 16.81 13.55
N ALA A 101 24.81 16.37 12.29
CA ALA A 101 25.82 15.59 11.62
C ALA A 101 27.07 16.42 11.25
N GLY A 102 26.96 17.75 11.18
CA GLY A 102 28.07 18.65 10.90
C GLY A 102 28.75 18.36 9.56
N GLU A 103 30.04 18.04 9.57
CA GLU A 103 30.82 17.69 8.37
C GLU A 103 30.33 16.42 7.64
N TYR A 104 29.59 15.56 8.33
CA TYR A 104 28.98 14.34 7.77
C TYR A 104 27.53 14.55 7.30
N GLY A 105 27.12 15.79 7.04
CA GLY A 105 25.76 16.12 6.62
C GLY A 105 25.32 15.44 5.32
N GLU A 106 26.24 15.22 4.37
CA GLU A 106 25.98 14.48 3.12
C GLU A 106 25.73 12.98 3.39
N LEU A 107 26.53 12.37 4.27
CA LEU A 107 26.33 11.00 4.72
C LEU A 107 24.95 10.86 5.41
N ALA A 108 24.62 11.79 6.30
CA ALA A 108 23.32 11.82 6.95
C ALA A 108 22.17 11.92 5.94
N SER A 109 22.33 12.74 4.88
CA SER A 109 21.35 12.84 3.80
C SER A 109 21.15 11.51 3.08
N SER A 110 22.24 10.86 2.67
CA SER A 110 22.18 9.57 1.97
C SER A 110 21.51 8.49 2.81
N ILE A 111 21.73 8.50 4.14
CA ILE A 111 21.06 7.58 5.06
C ILE A 111 19.56 7.91 5.17
N LEU A 112 19.21 9.19 5.28
CA LEU A 112 17.81 9.64 5.34
C LEU A 112 17.03 9.28 4.06
N ASP A 113 17.64 9.51 2.90
CA ASP A 113 17.04 9.15 1.60
C ASP A 113 16.77 7.62 1.54
N CYS A 114 17.75 6.82 1.97
CA CYS A 114 17.60 5.37 2.05
C CYS A 114 16.47 4.95 3.01
N ILE A 115 16.38 5.58 4.18
CA ILE A 115 15.30 5.30 5.16
C ILE A 115 13.94 5.68 4.57
N SER A 116 13.85 6.84 3.90
CA SER A 116 12.62 7.29 3.25
C SER A 116 12.18 6.32 2.15
N GLU A 117 13.10 5.83 1.32
CA GLU A 117 12.80 4.82 0.32
C GLU A 117 12.28 3.52 0.95
N VAL A 118 12.92 3.04 2.01
CA VAL A 118 12.49 1.84 2.74
C VAL A 118 11.09 2.00 3.34
N MET A 119 10.78 3.17 3.85
CA MET A 119 9.46 3.43 4.46
C MET A 119 8.36 3.62 3.41
N THR A 120 8.72 4.12 2.23
CA THR A 120 7.80 4.30 1.09
C THR A 120 7.73 3.05 0.20
N GLU A 121 8.66 2.11 0.32
CA GLU A 121 8.51 0.81 -0.34
C GLU A 121 7.14 0.26 0.03
N GLU A 122 6.26 0.27 -0.96
CA GLU A 122 4.94 -0.31 -0.84
C GLU A 122 5.15 -1.78 -0.44
N ASP A 123 4.56 -2.18 0.68
CA ASP A 123 4.30 -3.61 0.88
C ASP A 123 3.55 -4.02 -0.38
N ASP A 124 4.17 -4.86 -1.21
CA ASP A 124 3.50 -5.49 -2.36
C ASP A 124 2.15 -5.97 -1.86
N SER A 125 1.12 -5.15 -2.10
CA SER A 125 -0.22 -5.42 -1.58
C SER A 125 -0.68 -6.66 -2.30
N GLU A 126 -0.43 -7.81 -1.67
CA GLU A 126 -0.78 -9.10 -2.24
C GLU A 126 -2.29 -9.16 -2.37
N ILE A 127 -2.76 -9.06 -3.63
CA ILE A 127 -4.19 -9.00 -3.96
C ILE A 127 -4.61 -10.37 -4.46
N TYR A 128 -5.66 -10.89 -3.87
CA TYR A 128 -6.30 -12.14 -4.28
C TYR A 128 -7.58 -11.82 -5.04
N THR A 129 -7.67 -12.28 -6.28
CA THR A 129 -8.83 -12.09 -7.14
C THR A 129 -9.52 -13.42 -7.39
N SER A 130 -10.85 -13.40 -7.54
CA SER A 130 -11.63 -14.58 -7.94
C SER A 130 -12.88 -14.16 -8.72
N GLY A 131 -13.35 -15.04 -9.59
CA GLY A 131 -14.55 -14.83 -10.37
C GLY A 131 -14.41 -13.83 -11.50
N ALA A 132 -13.20 -13.56 -12.02
CA ALA A 132 -12.99 -12.65 -13.15
C ALA A 132 -13.86 -12.99 -14.36
N THR A 133 -14.11 -14.27 -14.60
CA THR A 133 -15.02 -14.74 -15.67
C THR A 133 -16.49 -14.41 -15.43
N ASN A 134 -16.90 -14.02 -14.23
CA ASN A 134 -18.27 -13.60 -13.97
C ASN A 134 -18.63 -12.31 -14.75
N ILE A 135 -17.63 -11.47 -15.06
CA ILE A 135 -17.79 -10.27 -15.89
C ILE A 135 -18.35 -10.61 -17.27
N LEU A 136 -18.00 -11.78 -17.82
CA LEU A 136 -18.47 -12.24 -19.13
C LEU A 136 -20.00 -12.48 -19.18
N LYS A 137 -20.67 -12.52 -18.03
CA LYS A 137 -22.12 -12.72 -17.95
C LYS A 137 -22.91 -11.41 -18.17
N TYR A 138 -22.23 -10.27 -18.17
CA TYR A 138 -22.87 -8.96 -18.30
C TYR A 138 -22.83 -8.46 -19.73
N PRO A 139 -23.99 -8.35 -20.43
CA PRO A 139 -24.06 -7.97 -21.84
C PRO A 139 -23.48 -6.59 -22.13
N GLU A 140 -23.57 -5.68 -21.19
CA GLU A 140 -23.08 -4.30 -21.28
C GLU A 140 -21.55 -4.20 -21.31
N LEU A 141 -20.87 -5.20 -20.79
CA LEU A 141 -19.42 -5.33 -20.83
C LEU A 141 -18.93 -6.21 -22.00
N SER A 142 -19.82 -6.52 -22.95
CA SER A 142 -19.53 -7.40 -24.09
C SER A 142 -18.61 -6.80 -25.15
N ASP A 143 -18.23 -5.52 -25.04
CA ASP A 143 -17.19 -4.91 -25.86
C ASP A 143 -15.86 -5.63 -25.61
N LYS A 144 -15.28 -6.14 -26.70
CA LYS A 144 -14.08 -6.97 -26.63
C LYS A 144 -12.87 -6.25 -26.01
N GLU A 145 -12.72 -4.96 -26.30
CA GLU A 145 -11.60 -4.16 -25.78
C GLU A 145 -11.76 -3.93 -24.28
N LYS A 146 -12.96 -3.53 -23.85
CA LYS A 146 -13.28 -3.33 -22.42
C LYS A 146 -13.12 -4.61 -21.62
N MET A 147 -13.63 -5.71 -22.15
CA MET A 147 -13.54 -7.01 -21.51
C MET A 147 -12.08 -7.47 -21.39
N THR A 148 -11.29 -7.30 -22.43
CA THR A 148 -9.86 -7.67 -22.38
C THR A 148 -9.12 -6.81 -21.36
N GLY A 149 -9.37 -5.50 -21.33
CA GLY A 149 -8.77 -4.59 -20.34
C GLY A 149 -9.10 -4.97 -18.89
N LEU A 150 -10.36 -5.31 -18.62
CA LEU A 150 -10.77 -5.77 -17.29
C LEU A 150 -10.11 -7.10 -16.89
N LEU A 151 -10.08 -8.08 -17.79
CA LEU A 151 -9.45 -9.36 -17.52
C LEU A 151 -7.95 -9.21 -17.26
N SER A 152 -7.24 -8.41 -18.08
CA SER A 152 -5.83 -8.10 -17.85
C SER A 152 -5.59 -7.46 -16.50
N THR A 153 -6.47 -6.55 -16.08
CA THR A 153 -6.37 -5.91 -14.76
C THR A 153 -6.44 -6.91 -13.60
N PHE A 154 -7.29 -7.94 -13.71
CA PHE A 154 -7.38 -8.99 -12.68
C PHE A 154 -6.24 -9.99 -12.74
N GLU A 155 -5.61 -10.17 -13.91
CA GLU A 155 -4.42 -11.01 -14.07
C GLU A 155 -3.17 -10.26 -13.59
N GLU A 156 -3.02 -8.99 -13.98
CA GLU A 156 -1.92 -8.11 -13.60
C GLU A 156 -2.26 -7.36 -12.30
N LYS A 157 -2.06 -8.02 -11.18
CA LYS A 157 -2.43 -7.50 -9.84
C LYS A 157 -1.85 -6.11 -9.51
N GLN A 158 -0.77 -5.72 -10.16
CA GLN A 158 -0.18 -4.38 -10.01
C GLN A 158 -1.14 -3.28 -10.48
N MET A 159 -2.00 -3.56 -11.46
CA MET A 159 -3.02 -2.60 -11.91
C MET A 159 -4.08 -2.31 -10.85
N LEU A 160 -4.24 -3.20 -9.86
CA LEU A 160 -5.16 -3.04 -8.73
C LEU A 160 -4.52 -2.30 -7.54
N SER A 161 -3.24 -1.94 -7.60
CA SER A 161 -2.53 -1.29 -6.50
C SER A 161 -3.16 0.05 -6.12
N ALA A 162 -3.62 0.84 -7.10
CA ALA A 162 -4.32 2.09 -6.85
C ALA A 162 -5.57 1.89 -5.96
N TRP A 163 -6.38 0.86 -6.25
CA TRP A 163 -7.51 0.49 -5.42
C TRP A 163 -7.09 -0.02 -4.03
N ALA A 164 -6.05 -0.84 -3.97
CA ALA A 164 -5.59 -1.43 -2.71
C ALA A 164 -5.03 -0.38 -1.74
N ASN A 165 -4.42 0.68 -2.28
CA ASN A 165 -3.77 1.75 -1.52
C ASN A 165 -4.67 2.97 -1.29
N ASP A 166 -5.82 3.04 -1.95
CA ASP A 166 -6.78 4.12 -1.72
C ASP A 166 -7.33 4.05 -0.29
N GLU A 167 -7.16 5.12 0.49
CA GLU A 167 -7.59 5.15 1.88
C GLU A 167 -9.00 5.75 2.00
N PRO A 168 -9.87 5.18 2.85
CA PRO A 168 -11.15 5.78 3.11
C PRO A 168 -10.99 7.15 3.80
N PRO A 169 -11.90 8.11 3.56
CA PRO A 169 -11.96 9.36 4.30
C PRO A 169 -11.98 9.12 5.82
N GLU A 170 -11.41 10.03 6.60
CA GLU A 170 -11.28 9.84 8.06
C GLU A 170 -12.61 9.59 8.77
N ASP A 171 -13.67 10.23 8.30
CA ASP A 171 -15.01 10.09 8.86
C ASP A 171 -15.66 8.71 8.56
N ASP A 172 -15.19 7.99 7.52
CA ASP A 172 -15.71 6.68 7.12
C ASP A 172 -14.88 5.49 7.63
N LYS A 173 -13.82 5.75 8.39
CA LYS A 173 -12.91 4.70 8.90
C LYS A 173 -13.62 3.68 9.82
N GLU A 174 -14.71 4.04 10.47
CA GLU A 174 -15.45 3.12 11.36
C GLU A 174 -16.36 2.14 10.62
N HIS A 175 -16.89 2.49 9.45
CA HIS A 175 -17.84 1.66 8.71
C HIS A 175 -17.28 1.09 7.40
N GLY A 176 -16.18 1.61 6.94
CA GLY A 176 -15.28 1.01 5.95
C GLY A 176 -15.86 0.59 4.61
N ILE A 177 -17.08 1.04 4.25
CA ILE A 177 -17.69 0.73 2.95
C ILE A 177 -17.57 1.94 2.04
N GLN A 178 -16.93 1.74 0.89
CA GLN A 178 -16.81 2.73 -0.17
C GLN A 178 -17.41 2.16 -1.45
N VAL A 179 -18.06 3.02 -2.23
CA VAL A 179 -18.63 2.67 -3.53
C VAL A 179 -18.05 3.62 -4.56
N TYR A 180 -17.35 3.08 -5.53
CA TYR A 180 -16.85 3.81 -6.69
C TYR A 180 -17.75 3.53 -7.87
N ILE A 181 -18.26 4.56 -8.53
CA ILE A 181 -19.19 4.43 -9.66
C ILE A 181 -18.52 5.02 -10.90
N GLY A 182 -18.25 4.16 -11.88
CA GLY A 182 -17.72 4.61 -13.15
C GLY A 182 -16.35 5.28 -13.02
N GLU A 183 -16.29 6.55 -13.41
CA GLU A 183 -15.06 7.35 -13.42
C GLU A 183 -14.47 7.65 -12.03
N GLU A 184 -15.23 7.40 -10.97
CA GLU A 184 -14.72 7.51 -9.58
C GLU A 184 -13.76 6.39 -9.22
N SER A 185 -13.69 5.31 -10.04
CA SER A 185 -12.79 4.20 -9.79
C SER A 185 -11.32 4.65 -9.86
N PRO A 186 -10.50 4.34 -8.86
CA PRO A 186 -9.06 4.62 -8.91
C PRO A 186 -8.33 3.76 -9.97
N VAL A 187 -9.00 2.74 -10.50
CA VAL A 187 -8.48 1.84 -11.55
C VAL A 187 -9.11 2.19 -12.89
N GLU A 188 -8.31 2.66 -13.84
CA GLU A 188 -8.78 3.18 -15.12
C GLU A 188 -9.61 2.17 -15.93
N SER A 189 -9.19 0.91 -15.98
CA SER A 189 -9.91 -0.16 -16.68
C SER A 189 -11.27 -0.49 -16.07
N MET A 190 -11.59 0.00 -14.87
CA MET A 190 -12.85 -0.23 -14.16
C MET A 190 -13.83 0.93 -14.27
N LYS A 191 -13.58 1.93 -15.11
CA LYS A 191 -14.47 3.09 -15.33
C LYS A 191 -15.86 2.74 -15.85
N ASP A 192 -16.02 1.59 -16.49
CA ASP A 192 -17.31 1.07 -16.94
C ASP A 192 -17.99 0.15 -15.90
N CYS A 193 -17.43 0.08 -14.70
CA CYS A 193 -17.89 -0.77 -13.61
C CYS A 193 -18.22 0.05 -12.37
N SER A 194 -18.88 -0.60 -11.42
CA SER A 194 -18.98 -0.12 -10.05
C SER A 194 -18.17 -1.04 -9.15
N VAL A 195 -17.46 -0.47 -8.19
CA VAL A 195 -16.65 -1.22 -7.24
C VAL A 195 -17.14 -0.90 -5.83
N VAL A 196 -17.66 -1.91 -5.16
CA VAL A 196 -18.04 -1.80 -3.74
C VAL A 196 -16.92 -2.41 -2.92
N THR A 197 -16.38 -1.64 -2.00
CA THR A 197 -15.29 -2.07 -1.13
C THR A 197 -15.69 -1.98 0.34
N ALA A 198 -15.13 -2.87 1.14
CA ALA A 198 -15.22 -2.83 2.58
C ALA A 198 -13.82 -3.00 3.18
N THR A 199 -13.52 -2.21 4.18
CA THR A 199 -12.29 -2.37 4.96
C THR A 199 -12.53 -3.37 6.08
N TYR A 200 -11.67 -4.38 6.19
CA TYR A 200 -11.69 -5.30 7.32
C TYR A 200 -10.48 -5.07 8.22
N ARG A 201 -10.67 -5.24 9.51
CA ARG A 201 -9.64 -5.04 10.54
C ARG A 201 -9.35 -6.38 11.23
N ILE A 202 -8.07 -6.74 11.34
CA ILE A 202 -7.64 -7.91 12.11
C ILE A 202 -7.30 -7.54 13.55
N LYS A 203 -6.61 -6.42 13.71
CA LYS A 203 -6.27 -5.81 14.99
C LYS A 203 -6.10 -4.32 14.79
N GLU A 204 -5.92 -3.58 15.87
CA GLU A 204 -5.66 -2.14 15.81
C GLU A 204 -4.46 -1.84 14.89
N GLY A 205 -4.64 -0.89 13.96
CA GLY A 205 -3.63 -0.50 12.97
C GLY A 205 -3.36 -1.52 11.85
N VAL A 206 -4.11 -2.63 11.75
CA VAL A 206 -3.93 -3.66 10.70
C VAL A 206 -5.21 -3.88 9.93
N TYR A 207 -5.23 -3.41 8.69
CA TYR A 207 -6.40 -3.39 7.82
C TYR A 207 -6.14 -4.06 6.49
N GLY A 208 -7.18 -4.61 5.92
CA GLY A 208 -7.22 -5.03 4.53
C GLY A 208 -8.51 -4.60 3.87
N LYS A 209 -8.59 -4.73 2.56
CA LYS A 209 -9.77 -4.40 1.76
C LYS A 209 -10.38 -5.65 1.13
N ILE A 210 -11.68 -5.64 1.05
CA ILE A 210 -12.47 -6.59 0.28
C ILE A 210 -13.25 -5.77 -0.75
N GLY A 211 -13.23 -6.18 -2.01
CA GLY A 211 -13.97 -5.52 -3.07
C GLY A 211 -14.76 -6.50 -3.92
N ILE A 212 -15.88 -6.03 -4.43
CA ILE A 212 -16.63 -6.69 -5.50
C ILE A 212 -16.81 -5.72 -6.65
N VAL A 213 -16.66 -6.23 -7.86
CA VAL A 213 -16.82 -5.46 -9.10
C VAL A 213 -18.11 -5.85 -9.79
N LEU A 214 -18.95 -4.85 -10.01
CA LEU A 214 -20.28 -4.96 -10.58
C LEU A 214 -20.35 -4.18 -11.89
N SER A 215 -21.34 -4.52 -12.74
CA SER A 215 -21.73 -3.66 -13.86
C SER A 215 -22.44 -2.39 -13.34
N LEU A 216 -22.27 -1.26 -14.05
CA LEU A 216 -22.94 0.00 -13.72
C LEU A 216 -24.47 -0.10 -13.68
N ILE A 217 -25.06 -1.00 -14.47
CA ILE A 217 -26.52 -1.14 -14.59
C ILE A 217 -27.13 -1.75 -13.33
N HIS A 218 -26.43 -2.64 -12.65
CA HIS A 218 -26.96 -3.32 -11.46
C HIS A 218 -27.14 -2.43 -10.23
N ILE A 219 -26.53 -1.26 -10.17
CA ILE A 219 -26.78 -0.28 -9.10
C ILE A 219 -28.11 0.46 -9.29
N SER A 220 -28.58 0.60 -10.53
CA SER A 220 -29.82 1.32 -10.85
C SER A 220 -31.09 0.47 -10.81
N GLU A 221 -30.99 -0.85 -10.81
CA GLU A 221 -32.17 -1.74 -10.81
C GLU A 221 -33.01 -1.75 -9.51
N PRO A 222 -32.45 -1.66 -8.28
CA PRO A 222 -33.30 -1.60 -7.07
C PRO A 222 -34.27 -0.42 -7.04
N THR A 223 -33.91 0.67 -7.70
CA THR A 223 -34.75 1.89 -7.75
C THR A 223 -35.92 1.76 -8.72
N ARG A 224 -35.83 0.90 -9.73
CA ARG A 224 -36.90 0.67 -10.69
C ARG A 224 -38.03 -0.20 -10.15
N LEU A 225 -37.73 -1.18 -9.32
CA LEU A 225 -38.72 -2.05 -8.70
C LEU A 225 -39.52 -1.37 -7.58
N ALA A 226 -38.97 -0.33 -6.94
CA ALA A 226 -39.65 0.44 -5.91
C ALA A 226 -40.66 1.48 -6.46
N LEU A 227 -40.65 1.75 -7.78
CA LEU A 227 -41.55 2.70 -8.44
C LEU A 227 -42.77 2.05 -9.14
N ILE A 228 -42.92 0.71 -9.06
CA ILE A 228 -44.02 -0.05 -9.70
C ILE A 228 -44.95 -0.70 -8.66
N SER A 229 -44.82 -0.36 -7.38
CA SER A 229 -45.78 -0.82 -6.33
C SER A 229 -46.59 0.32 -5.79
#